data_b2d5697a5b3cca1c11a0f65186ba403e
#
_entry.id   b2d5697a5b3cca1c11a0f65186ba403e
#
_cell.length_a   1.000
_cell.length_b   1.000
_cell.length_c   1.000
_cell.angle_alpha   90.00
_cell.angle_beta   90.00
_cell.angle_gamma   90.00
#
_symmetry.space_group_name_H-M   'P 1'
#
loop_
_entity.id
_entity.type
_entity.pdbx_description
1 polymer ?
#
loop_
_entity_poly.entity_id
_entity_poly.type
_entity_poly.pdbx_seq_one_letter_code
_entity_poly.pdbx_strand_id
1 'polypeptide(L)'
;PDYAANLRAERADSLSGEAAYNPGVQVQLVRVENGVPFRQDGAMVTINMKTGFIDSYALNWTEDEIAFEPTDGLIGEGAAYAAYCEAVHAKLCWHMLPVAYVDYEQQYDLALCYDLASDPEVTAVGAKDGAIIAQEEADALYEYGDAVNEAAKALAEYGVGFPGGSFKADRLITWREAAALLVELDGTHVWNEDDETILRCARNDRITLDAAALDSNVARGELIRALLTMSGYDRAAQVAGAFSSSFTDAETFGDDFGFYALAEAMDLAQADENGALSAQEPITRGEAAEMIWRFVNR
;
A
#
# COMPACT_ATOMS: atom_id res chain seq x y z
N PRO A 1 -6.39 33.40 -2.55
CA PRO A 1 -7.56 32.96 -3.30
C PRO A 1 -8.80 32.98 -2.40
N ASP A 2 -9.97 33.37 -2.95
CA ASP A 2 -11.22 33.37 -2.22
C ASP A 2 -11.88 31.97 -2.31
N TYR A 3 -11.35 31.02 -1.55
CA TYR A 3 -11.84 29.63 -1.53
C TYR A 3 -13.33 29.53 -1.13
N ALA A 4 -13.83 30.51 -0.35
CA ALA A 4 -15.18 30.47 0.17
C ALA A 4 -16.26 30.61 -0.92
N ALA A 5 -15.94 31.22 -2.06
CA ALA A 5 -16.91 31.43 -3.13
C ALA A 5 -17.44 30.12 -3.74
N ASN A 6 -16.58 29.07 -3.79
CA ASN A 6 -16.86 27.81 -4.44
C ASN A 6 -17.12 26.64 -3.45
N LEU A 7 -17.17 26.92 -2.14
CA LEU A 7 -17.46 25.87 -1.14
C LEU A 7 -18.97 25.74 -0.92
N ARG A 8 -19.44 24.50 -0.80
CA ARG A 8 -20.80 24.13 -0.40
C ARG A 8 -20.76 23.07 0.68
N ALA A 9 -21.72 23.12 1.61
CA ALA A 9 -21.88 22.06 2.60
C ALA A 9 -22.43 20.79 1.93
N GLU A 10 -21.70 19.71 2.01
CA GLU A 10 -22.12 18.40 1.51
C GLU A 10 -22.73 17.56 2.63
N ARG A 11 -22.12 17.59 3.81
CA ARG A 11 -22.53 16.78 4.96
C ARG A 11 -22.31 17.52 6.28
N ALA A 12 -23.22 17.30 7.23
CA ALA A 12 -23.06 17.74 8.60
C ALA A 12 -23.39 16.58 9.54
N ASP A 13 -22.40 16.12 10.30
CA ASP A 13 -22.56 15.05 11.27
C ASP A 13 -22.43 15.61 12.70
N SER A 14 -23.37 15.23 13.57
CA SER A 14 -23.22 15.48 14.99
C SER A 14 -22.25 14.48 15.58
N LEU A 15 -21.19 14.96 16.22
CA LEU A 15 -20.30 14.13 17.00
C LEU A 15 -21.04 13.73 18.29
N SER A 16 -21.83 12.64 18.20
CA SER A 16 -22.55 12.06 19.34
C SER A 16 -21.83 10.78 19.78
N GLY A 17 -21.52 10.70 21.05
CA GLY A 17 -20.88 9.56 21.68
C GLY A 17 -20.38 9.99 23.07
N GLU A 18 -19.53 9.24 23.72
CA GLU A 18 -18.89 9.58 24.98
C GLU A 18 -18.12 10.92 24.99
N ALA A 19 -18.03 11.59 23.84
CA ALA A 19 -17.66 12.99 23.69
C ALA A 19 -18.69 14.00 24.27
N ALA A 20 -19.51 13.59 25.23
CA ALA A 20 -20.41 14.50 25.97
C ALA A 20 -19.71 15.69 26.65
N TYR A 21 -18.37 15.67 26.67
CA TYR A 21 -17.57 16.76 27.20
C TYR A 21 -17.45 17.96 26.23
N ASN A 22 -17.43 17.71 24.91
CA ASN A 22 -17.39 18.76 23.89
C ASN A 22 -18.33 18.40 22.71
N PRO A 23 -19.62 18.67 22.80
CA PRO A 23 -20.54 18.44 21.71
C PRO A 23 -20.18 19.35 20.53
N GLY A 24 -19.78 18.74 19.42
CA GLY A 24 -19.44 19.43 18.20
C GLY A 24 -20.32 18.98 17.03
N VAL A 25 -20.44 19.82 15.99
CA VAL A 25 -20.93 19.44 14.67
C VAL A 25 -19.77 19.54 13.71
N GLN A 26 -19.51 18.47 12.99
CA GLN A 26 -18.55 18.45 11.91
C GLN A 26 -19.30 18.72 10.59
N VAL A 27 -18.87 19.76 9.88
CA VAL A 27 -19.43 20.14 8.58
C VAL A 27 -18.37 19.91 7.53
N GLN A 28 -18.68 19.04 6.58
CA GLN A 28 -17.87 18.84 5.40
C GLN A 28 -18.32 19.79 4.28
N LEU A 29 -17.39 20.59 3.80
CA LEU A 29 -17.58 21.48 2.66
C LEU A 29 -16.83 20.88 1.47
N VAL A 30 -17.42 20.97 0.29
CA VAL A 30 -16.83 20.51 -0.96
C VAL A 30 -16.70 21.68 -1.93
N ARG A 31 -15.65 21.69 -2.73
CA ARG A 31 -15.51 22.61 -3.87
C ARG A 31 -16.56 22.30 -4.92
N VAL A 32 -17.21 23.32 -5.46
CA VAL A 32 -18.21 23.18 -6.52
C VAL A 32 -17.81 24.04 -7.71
N GLU A 33 -17.63 23.39 -8.86
CA GLU A 33 -17.32 24.08 -10.13
C GLU A 33 -18.38 23.72 -11.17
N ASN A 34 -18.88 24.71 -11.89
CA ASN A 34 -19.96 24.54 -12.87
C ASN A 34 -21.22 23.83 -12.31
N GLY A 35 -21.46 23.95 -10.99
CA GLY A 35 -22.55 23.28 -10.31
C GLY A 35 -22.29 21.83 -9.89
N VAL A 36 -21.10 21.29 -10.19
CA VAL A 36 -20.69 19.90 -9.89
C VAL A 36 -19.70 19.88 -8.73
N PRO A 37 -19.88 19.01 -7.71
CA PRO A 37 -18.94 18.91 -6.61
C PRO A 37 -17.63 18.21 -7.04
N PHE A 38 -16.50 18.82 -6.69
CA PHE A 38 -15.16 18.26 -6.82
C PHE A 38 -14.67 17.85 -5.43
N ARG A 39 -14.86 16.57 -5.10
CA ARG A 39 -14.69 16.03 -3.74
C ARG A 39 -13.26 15.90 -3.26
N GLN A 40 -12.28 16.03 -4.15
CA GLN A 40 -10.87 16.06 -3.76
C GLN A 40 -10.50 17.35 -3.06
N ASP A 41 -11.23 18.44 -3.33
CA ASP A 41 -11.02 19.73 -2.69
C ASP A 41 -12.18 20.08 -1.77
N GLY A 42 -11.86 20.60 -0.62
CA GLY A 42 -12.88 21.01 0.33
C GLY A 42 -12.32 21.40 1.69
N ALA A 43 -13.20 21.55 2.64
CA ALA A 43 -12.82 21.84 4.01
C ALA A 43 -13.68 21.05 5.00
N MET A 44 -13.07 20.69 6.10
CA MET A 44 -13.76 20.13 7.25
C MET A 44 -13.76 21.17 8.38
N VAL A 45 -14.91 21.49 8.91
CA VAL A 45 -15.09 22.51 9.95
C VAL A 45 -15.79 21.87 11.13
N THR A 46 -15.19 21.95 12.32
CA THR A 46 -15.83 21.53 13.58
C THR A 46 -16.34 22.74 14.33
N ILE A 47 -17.63 22.76 14.61
CA ILE A 47 -18.33 23.85 15.30
C ILE A 47 -18.75 23.36 16.70
N ASN A 48 -18.35 24.09 17.71
CA ASN A 48 -18.74 23.83 19.09
C ASN A 48 -20.22 24.19 19.30
N MET A 49 -21.01 23.18 19.67
CA MET A 49 -22.47 23.36 19.84
C MET A 49 -22.88 24.22 21.03
N LYS A 50 -21.97 24.39 22.02
CA LYS A 50 -22.27 25.23 23.20
C LYS A 50 -21.97 26.70 22.94
N THR A 51 -20.88 26.97 22.23
CA THR A 51 -20.37 28.34 22.01
C THR A 51 -20.72 28.92 20.66
N GLY A 52 -21.00 28.06 19.66
CA GLY A 52 -21.19 28.43 18.26
C GLY A 52 -19.88 28.81 17.53
N PHE A 53 -18.72 28.67 18.19
CA PHE A 53 -17.44 28.98 17.59
C PHE A 53 -16.86 27.78 16.84
N ILE A 54 -15.98 28.06 15.88
CA ILE A 54 -15.20 27.04 15.19
C ILE A 54 -14.08 26.57 16.14
N ASP A 55 -14.08 25.28 16.48
CA ASP A 55 -13.05 24.65 17.30
C ASP A 55 -11.83 24.25 16.45
N SER A 56 -12.08 23.79 15.23
CA SER A 56 -11.04 23.41 14.28
C SER A 56 -11.51 23.49 12.85
N TYR A 57 -10.58 23.65 11.92
CA TYR A 57 -10.82 23.49 10.49
C TYR A 57 -9.59 22.83 9.82
N ALA A 58 -9.86 22.07 8.77
CA ALA A 58 -8.85 21.55 7.86
C ALA A 58 -9.29 21.92 6.43
N LEU A 59 -8.36 22.43 5.63
CA LEU A 59 -8.55 22.76 4.23
C LEU A 59 -7.68 21.84 3.39
N ASN A 60 -8.30 21.13 2.44
CA ASN A 60 -7.62 20.42 1.38
C ASN A 60 -7.95 21.11 0.07
N TRP A 61 -6.93 21.62 -0.62
CA TRP A 61 -7.14 22.41 -1.83
C TRP A 61 -6.01 22.20 -2.80
N THR A 62 -6.34 21.79 -4.02
CA THR A 62 -5.37 21.67 -5.10
C THR A 62 -4.96 23.04 -5.57
N GLU A 63 -3.68 23.37 -5.44
CA GLU A 63 -3.10 24.68 -5.82
C GLU A 63 -2.88 24.80 -7.34
N ASP A 64 -2.80 23.69 -8.05
CA ASP A 64 -2.63 23.65 -9.49
C ASP A 64 -3.87 24.18 -10.22
N GLU A 65 -3.66 24.77 -11.40
CA GLU A 65 -4.73 25.24 -12.27
C GLU A 65 -5.45 24.04 -12.90
N ILE A 66 -6.64 23.69 -12.36
CA ILE A 66 -7.47 22.61 -12.89
C ILE A 66 -8.46 23.19 -13.92
N ALA A 67 -8.39 22.68 -15.15
CA ALA A 67 -9.36 23.01 -16.19
C ALA A 67 -10.60 22.12 -16.06
N PHE A 68 -11.69 22.67 -15.50
CA PHE A 68 -12.96 21.96 -15.41
C PHE A 68 -13.74 22.04 -16.73
N GLU A 69 -14.19 20.89 -17.21
CA GLU A 69 -15.00 20.82 -18.41
C GLU A 69 -16.39 21.45 -18.21
N PRO A 70 -17.01 22.03 -19.26
CA PRO A 70 -18.38 22.50 -19.21
C PRO A 70 -19.35 21.35 -19.04
N THR A 71 -20.48 21.60 -18.37
CA THR A 71 -21.53 20.61 -18.05
C THR A 71 -22.62 20.50 -19.10
N ASP A 72 -22.40 20.95 -20.32
CA ASP A 72 -23.29 20.77 -21.46
C ASP A 72 -23.05 19.41 -22.16
N GLY A 73 -24.07 18.87 -22.80
CA GLY A 73 -23.99 17.63 -23.57
C GLY A 73 -23.92 16.35 -22.74
N LEU A 74 -24.44 16.36 -21.51
CA LEU A 74 -24.45 15.17 -20.65
C LEU A 74 -25.46 14.14 -21.12
N ILE A 75 -25.13 12.83 -20.96
CA ILE A 75 -25.98 11.70 -21.36
C ILE A 75 -27.20 11.49 -20.47
N GLY A 76 -27.25 12.10 -19.30
CA GLY A 76 -28.29 11.90 -18.32
C GLY A 76 -28.13 10.63 -17.48
N GLU A 77 -28.66 10.66 -16.25
CA GLU A 77 -28.50 9.62 -15.23
C GLU A 77 -28.96 8.23 -15.68
N GLY A 78 -30.08 8.16 -16.41
CA GLY A 78 -30.65 6.88 -16.88
C GLY A 78 -29.72 6.15 -17.86
N ALA A 79 -29.07 6.89 -18.78
CA ALA A 79 -28.14 6.32 -19.73
C ALA A 79 -26.83 5.91 -19.05
N ALA A 80 -26.33 6.72 -18.12
CA ALA A 80 -25.16 6.39 -17.31
C ALA A 80 -25.39 5.12 -16.48
N TYR A 81 -26.58 5.00 -15.85
CA TYR A 81 -26.93 3.81 -15.07
C TYR A 81 -27.05 2.56 -15.96
N ALA A 82 -27.59 2.67 -17.16
CA ALA A 82 -27.66 1.55 -18.09
C ALA A 82 -26.26 1.07 -18.51
N ALA A 83 -25.36 1.99 -18.84
CA ALA A 83 -23.98 1.67 -19.17
C ALA A 83 -23.26 0.98 -17.98
N TYR A 84 -23.46 1.47 -16.77
CA TYR A 84 -22.94 0.82 -15.56
C TYR A 84 -23.45 -0.62 -15.41
N CYS A 85 -24.77 -0.84 -15.56
CA CYS A 85 -25.36 -2.19 -15.45
C CYS A 85 -24.90 -3.17 -16.53
N GLU A 86 -24.51 -2.68 -17.70
CA GLU A 86 -23.91 -3.53 -18.74
C GLU A 86 -22.47 -3.95 -18.42
N ALA A 87 -21.75 -3.09 -17.71
CA ALA A 87 -20.34 -3.36 -17.34
C ALA A 87 -20.20 -4.22 -16.08
N VAL A 88 -21.16 -4.12 -15.15
CA VAL A 88 -21.12 -4.85 -13.87
C VAL A 88 -21.87 -6.16 -13.99
N HIS A 89 -21.16 -7.27 -13.78
CA HIS A 89 -21.73 -8.61 -13.80
C HIS A 89 -21.96 -9.12 -12.37
N ALA A 90 -23.23 -9.45 -12.05
CA ALA A 90 -23.56 -10.04 -10.77
C ALA A 90 -23.05 -11.49 -10.70
N LYS A 91 -22.21 -11.79 -9.70
CA LYS A 91 -21.73 -13.15 -9.40
C LYS A 91 -22.36 -13.67 -8.13
N LEU A 92 -22.93 -14.87 -8.16
CA LEU A 92 -23.51 -15.51 -6.97
C LEU A 92 -22.38 -16.01 -6.07
N CYS A 93 -22.36 -15.55 -4.81
CA CYS A 93 -21.34 -15.91 -3.83
C CYS A 93 -21.88 -15.93 -2.40
N TRP A 94 -21.13 -16.50 -1.49
CA TRP A 94 -21.42 -16.50 -0.06
C TRP A 94 -20.71 -15.33 0.62
N HIS A 95 -21.48 -14.51 1.37
CA HIS A 95 -20.93 -13.44 2.18
C HIS A 95 -21.19 -13.67 3.67
N MET A 96 -20.20 -13.34 4.50
CA MET A 96 -20.39 -13.22 5.93
C MET A 96 -20.88 -11.80 6.25
N LEU A 97 -22.18 -11.67 6.57
CA LEU A 97 -22.80 -10.38 6.88
C LEU A 97 -22.73 -10.10 8.38
N PRO A 98 -22.20 -8.95 8.81
CA PRO A 98 -22.18 -8.59 10.22
C PRO A 98 -23.62 -8.31 10.70
N VAL A 99 -24.07 -9.05 11.73
CA VAL A 99 -25.45 -8.95 12.23
C VAL A 99 -25.54 -8.36 13.63
N ALA A 100 -24.54 -8.57 14.48
CA ALA A 100 -24.54 -8.05 15.84
C ALA A 100 -23.11 -7.92 16.37
N TYR A 101 -22.96 -7.09 17.40
CA TYR A 101 -21.74 -6.97 18.19
C TYR A 101 -22.09 -7.36 19.64
N VAL A 102 -21.62 -8.56 20.06
CA VAL A 102 -21.98 -9.14 21.37
C VAL A 102 -20.68 -9.50 22.11
N ASP A 103 -20.57 -9.09 23.35
CA ASP A 103 -19.43 -9.38 24.23
C ASP A 103 -18.05 -9.05 23.59
N TYR A 104 -17.96 -7.89 22.93
CA TYR A 104 -16.78 -7.40 22.19
C TYR A 104 -16.40 -8.24 20.95
N GLU A 105 -17.30 -9.12 20.48
CA GLU A 105 -17.12 -9.92 19.26
C GLU A 105 -18.16 -9.59 18.21
N GLN A 106 -17.74 -9.44 16.96
CA GLN A 106 -18.65 -9.26 15.82
C GLN A 106 -19.24 -10.63 15.45
N GLN A 107 -20.56 -10.71 15.47
CA GLN A 107 -21.30 -11.89 15.00
C GLN A 107 -21.61 -11.74 13.51
N TYR A 108 -21.55 -12.86 12.79
CA TYR A 108 -21.78 -12.91 11.35
C TYR A 108 -22.78 -13.98 11.00
N ASP A 109 -23.66 -13.67 10.04
CA ASP A 109 -24.49 -14.64 9.35
C ASP A 109 -23.96 -14.91 7.95
N LEU A 110 -24.03 -16.17 7.52
CA LEU A 110 -23.68 -16.56 6.16
C LEU A 110 -24.89 -16.36 5.25
N ALA A 111 -24.75 -15.49 4.26
CA ALA A 111 -25.80 -15.21 3.28
C ALA A 111 -25.36 -15.52 1.86
N LEU A 112 -26.28 -16.12 1.09
CA LEU A 112 -26.08 -16.26 -0.36
C LEU A 112 -26.53 -14.97 -1.05
N CYS A 113 -25.59 -14.26 -1.66
CA CYS A 113 -25.81 -12.96 -2.26
C CYS A 113 -25.33 -12.91 -3.71
N TYR A 114 -25.83 -11.96 -4.47
CA TYR A 114 -25.19 -11.56 -5.71
C TYR A 114 -24.18 -10.47 -5.40
N ASP A 115 -22.90 -10.75 -5.64
CA ASP A 115 -21.86 -9.76 -5.61
C ASP A 115 -21.88 -8.96 -6.93
N LEU A 116 -21.87 -7.63 -6.79
CA LEU A 116 -21.89 -6.70 -7.91
C LEU A 116 -20.47 -6.22 -8.27
N ALA A 117 -19.45 -6.91 -7.79
CA ALA A 117 -18.09 -6.61 -8.16
C ALA A 117 -17.87 -6.82 -9.64
N SER A 118 -17.33 -5.82 -10.30
CA SER A 118 -16.82 -5.91 -11.68
C SER A 118 -15.31 -6.11 -11.66
N ASP A 119 -14.79 -6.74 -12.69
CA ASP A 119 -13.36 -6.95 -12.90
C ASP A 119 -13.03 -6.50 -14.34
N PRO A 120 -12.33 -5.37 -14.53
CA PRO A 120 -11.87 -4.40 -13.53
C PRO A 120 -13.00 -3.64 -12.81
N GLU A 121 -12.73 -3.13 -11.60
CA GLU A 121 -13.73 -2.42 -10.80
C GLU A 121 -14.20 -1.13 -11.50
N VAL A 122 -15.48 -1.03 -11.80
CA VAL A 122 -16.07 0.16 -12.41
C VAL A 122 -16.20 1.25 -11.35
N THR A 123 -15.41 2.31 -11.46
CA THR A 123 -15.40 3.43 -10.51
C THR A 123 -16.37 4.55 -10.90
N ALA A 124 -16.60 4.74 -12.21
CA ALA A 124 -17.50 5.78 -12.72
C ALA A 124 -17.95 5.48 -14.16
N VAL A 125 -18.87 6.28 -14.64
CA VAL A 125 -19.31 6.32 -16.05
C VAL A 125 -19.08 7.72 -16.59
N GLY A 126 -18.48 7.85 -17.74
CA GLY A 126 -18.25 9.11 -18.44
C GLY A 126 -19.56 9.86 -18.67
N ALA A 127 -19.63 11.09 -18.17
CA ALA A 127 -20.88 11.86 -18.17
C ALA A 127 -21.28 12.37 -19.57
N LYS A 128 -20.37 12.38 -20.55
CA LYS A 128 -20.64 12.87 -21.92
C LYS A 128 -20.80 11.74 -22.94
N ASP A 129 -20.11 10.65 -22.76
CA ASP A 129 -20.02 9.57 -23.74
C ASP A 129 -20.52 8.21 -23.23
N GLY A 130 -20.75 8.08 -21.91
CA GLY A 130 -21.12 6.81 -21.28
C GLY A 130 -19.95 5.82 -21.20
N ALA A 131 -18.72 6.25 -21.46
CA ALA A 131 -17.56 5.39 -21.36
C ALA A 131 -17.39 4.88 -19.91
N ILE A 132 -17.09 3.60 -19.77
CA ILE A 132 -16.81 3.00 -18.47
C ILE A 132 -15.43 3.47 -18.02
N ILE A 133 -15.40 4.09 -16.84
CA ILE A 133 -14.18 4.43 -16.11
C ILE A 133 -14.02 3.31 -15.08
N ALA A 134 -13.25 2.31 -15.43
CA ALA A 134 -12.83 1.30 -14.48
C ALA A 134 -11.62 1.81 -13.73
N GLN A 135 -11.43 1.35 -12.50
CA GLN A 135 -10.11 1.36 -11.93
C GLN A 135 -9.33 0.40 -12.86
N GLU A 136 -8.48 0.96 -13.71
CA GLU A 136 -7.47 0.13 -14.35
C GLU A 136 -6.82 -0.60 -13.17
N GLU A 137 -6.78 -1.95 -13.24
CA GLU A 137 -5.79 -2.68 -12.45
C GLU A 137 -4.53 -1.88 -12.67
N ALA A 138 -4.00 -1.28 -11.61
CA ALA A 138 -2.88 -0.38 -11.74
C ALA A 138 -1.88 -1.13 -12.58
N ASP A 139 -1.80 -0.73 -13.90
CA ASP A 139 -0.98 -1.41 -14.91
C ASP A 139 0.29 -1.72 -14.20
N ALA A 140 0.66 -3.01 -14.13
CA ALA A 140 1.65 -3.48 -13.17
C ALA A 140 2.69 -2.39 -13.00
N LEU A 141 2.70 -1.68 -11.87
CA LEU A 141 3.44 -0.41 -11.66
C LEU A 141 4.86 -0.51 -12.23
N TYR A 142 5.21 -1.76 -12.53
CA TYR A 142 6.51 -2.17 -13.03
C TYR A 142 6.37 -3.14 -14.21
N GLU A 143 6.32 -2.60 -15.42
CA GLU A 143 6.51 -3.36 -16.65
C GLU A 143 7.99 -3.36 -17.04
N TYR A 144 8.53 -4.54 -17.26
CA TYR A 144 9.94 -4.70 -17.63
C TYR A 144 10.08 -5.13 -19.08
N GLY A 145 10.89 -4.37 -19.85
CA GLY A 145 11.24 -4.71 -21.24
C GLY A 145 12.38 -5.72 -21.37
N ASP A 146 13.04 -6.08 -20.28
CA ASP A 146 14.13 -7.06 -20.23
C ASP A 146 13.70 -8.35 -19.53
N ALA A 147 14.59 -9.35 -19.52
CA ALA A 147 14.30 -10.62 -18.88
C ALA A 147 14.22 -10.48 -17.35
N VAL A 148 13.16 -10.99 -16.77
CA VAL A 148 12.92 -11.06 -15.33
C VAL A 148 12.61 -12.49 -14.92
N ASN A 149 12.89 -12.83 -13.66
CA ASN A 149 12.46 -14.11 -13.09
C ASN A 149 10.98 -14.07 -12.69
N GLU A 150 10.39 -15.24 -12.43
CA GLU A 150 8.97 -15.33 -12.05
C GLU A 150 8.66 -14.61 -10.74
N ALA A 151 9.61 -14.55 -9.80
CA ALA A 151 9.46 -13.81 -8.56
C ALA A 151 9.31 -12.31 -8.80
N ALA A 152 10.16 -11.74 -9.67
CA ALA A 152 10.07 -10.31 -10.01
C ALA A 152 8.77 -9.95 -10.72
N LYS A 153 8.27 -10.83 -11.59
CA LYS A 153 6.94 -10.64 -12.22
C LYS A 153 5.83 -10.65 -11.19
N ALA A 154 5.82 -11.68 -10.33
CA ALA A 154 4.82 -11.81 -9.30
C ALA A 154 4.82 -10.60 -8.34
N LEU A 155 5.98 -10.13 -7.91
CA LEU A 155 6.09 -8.92 -7.08
C LEU A 155 5.57 -7.68 -7.83
N ALA A 156 5.86 -7.54 -9.12
CA ALA A 156 5.38 -6.43 -9.95
C ALA A 156 3.84 -6.40 -10.03
N GLU A 157 3.18 -7.55 -10.11
CA GLU A 157 1.71 -7.67 -10.07
C GLU A 157 1.12 -7.16 -8.74
N TYR A 158 1.88 -7.22 -7.65
CA TYR A 158 1.50 -6.66 -6.35
C TYR A 158 2.00 -5.23 -6.12
N GLY A 159 2.54 -4.58 -7.16
CA GLY A 159 3.03 -3.21 -7.05
C GLY A 159 4.37 -3.08 -6.31
N VAL A 160 5.18 -4.15 -6.27
CA VAL A 160 6.52 -4.16 -5.68
C VAL A 160 7.55 -4.39 -6.76
N GLY A 161 8.40 -3.40 -7.04
CA GLY A 161 9.33 -3.52 -8.15
C GLY A 161 10.27 -2.34 -8.34
N PHE A 162 10.93 -2.28 -9.49
CA PHE A 162 11.89 -1.23 -9.83
C PHE A 162 11.32 -0.32 -10.93
N PRO A 163 11.27 1.00 -10.75
CA PRO A 163 10.80 1.92 -11.78
C PRO A 163 11.76 1.96 -12.98
N GLY A 164 11.24 2.40 -14.13
CA GLY A 164 12.04 2.71 -15.31
C GLY A 164 12.08 1.65 -16.39
N GLY A 165 11.18 0.68 -16.38
CA GLY A 165 10.95 -0.26 -17.48
C GLY A 165 12.07 -1.27 -17.73
N SER A 166 13.06 -1.37 -16.83
CA SER A 166 14.15 -2.34 -16.91
C SER A 166 14.54 -2.86 -15.53
N PHE A 167 14.42 -4.17 -15.36
CA PHE A 167 14.70 -4.84 -14.09
C PHE A 167 16.20 -4.99 -13.81
N LYS A 168 16.99 -5.35 -14.84
CA LYS A 168 18.43 -5.60 -14.75
C LYS A 168 18.75 -6.62 -13.66
N ALA A 169 18.28 -7.85 -13.83
CA ALA A 169 18.34 -8.92 -12.82
C ALA A 169 19.74 -9.15 -12.24
N ASP A 170 20.80 -9.07 -13.07
CA ASP A 170 22.21 -9.30 -12.69
C ASP A 170 22.88 -8.11 -12.00
N ARG A 171 22.19 -6.96 -11.92
CA ARG A 171 22.72 -5.77 -11.24
C ARG A 171 22.68 -5.97 -9.73
N LEU A 172 23.76 -5.62 -9.02
CA LEU A 172 23.75 -5.58 -7.57
C LEU A 172 22.72 -4.57 -7.06
N ILE A 173 21.98 -4.96 -6.03
CA ILE A 173 20.98 -4.09 -5.39
C ILE A 173 21.65 -3.20 -4.35
N THR A 174 21.25 -1.93 -4.29
CA THR A 174 21.67 -1.01 -3.22
C THR A 174 20.68 -1.00 -2.08
N TRP A 175 21.09 -0.48 -0.91
CA TRP A 175 20.18 -0.32 0.23
C TRP A 175 19.04 0.65 -0.06
N ARG A 176 19.25 1.67 -0.89
CA ARG A 176 18.18 2.55 -1.37
C ARG A 176 17.08 1.76 -2.08
N GLU A 177 17.48 0.91 -3.00
CA GLU A 177 16.58 0.07 -3.78
C GLU A 177 15.90 -1.00 -2.91
N ALA A 178 16.67 -1.66 -2.06
CA ALA A 178 16.12 -2.67 -1.15
C ALA A 178 15.14 -2.06 -0.14
N ALA A 179 15.46 -0.90 0.44
CA ALA A 179 14.57 -0.19 1.33
C ALA A 179 13.26 0.20 0.65
N ALA A 180 13.32 0.70 -0.60
CA ALA A 180 12.13 1.02 -1.37
C ALA A 180 11.25 -0.21 -1.61
N LEU A 181 11.83 -1.33 -2.05
CA LEU A 181 11.09 -2.59 -2.24
C LEU A 181 10.44 -3.09 -0.94
N LEU A 182 11.16 -3.03 0.19
CA LEU A 182 10.66 -3.50 1.47
C LEU A 182 9.52 -2.63 2.00
N VAL A 183 9.60 -1.31 1.82
CA VAL A 183 8.56 -0.35 2.18
C VAL A 183 7.33 -0.52 1.27
N GLU A 184 7.51 -0.87 -0.01
CA GLU A 184 6.40 -1.17 -0.92
C GLU A 184 5.58 -2.39 -0.51
N LEU A 185 6.13 -3.31 0.29
CA LEU A 185 5.38 -4.46 0.81
C LEU A 185 4.20 -4.05 1.72
N ASP A 186 4.22 -2.87 2.30
CA ASP A 186 3.09 -2.30 3.05
C ASP A 186 2.22 -1.33 2.23
N GLY A 187 2.52 -1.16 0.93
CA GLY A 187 1.80 -0.29 0.01
C GLY A 187 2.32 1.16 -0.02
N THR A 188 3.46 1.45 0.57
CA THR A 188 4.05 2.81 0.58
C THR A 188 5.10 2.96 -0.52
N HIS A 189 4.88 3.84 -1.49
CA HIS A 189 5.83 4.10 -2.59
C HIS A 189 6.80 5.23 -2.24
N VAL A 190 8.11 4.96 -2.35
CA VAL A 190 9.17 5.92 -1.97
C VAL A 190 10.26 6.14 -3.03
N TRP A 191 10.08 5.63 -4.25
CA TRP A 191 11.12 5.68 -5.29
C TRP A 191 11.57 7.09 -5.69
N ASN A 192 10.68 8.07 -5.63
CA ASN A 192 10.95 9.46 -6.00
C ASN A 192 11.13 10.37 -4.79
N GLU A 193 11.22 9.77 -3.59
CA GLU A 193 11.34 10.52 -2.35
C GLU A 193 12.80 10.81 -1.99
N ASP A 194 13.02 11.77 -1.12
CA ASP A 194 14.33 12.10 -0.59
C ASP A 194 14.82 11.07 0.44
N ASP A 195 16.11 11.10 0.74
CA ASP A 195 16.77 10.17 1.67
C ASP A 195 16.12 10.17 3.05
N GLU A 196 15.69 11.33 3.54
CA GLU A 196 15.05 11.45 4.86
C GLU A 196 13.71 10.71 4.89
N THR A 197 12.93 10.83 3.83
CA THR A 197 11.64 10.13 3.68
C THR A 197 11.84 8.63 3.57
N ILE A 198 12.78 8.15 2.73
CA ILE A 198 13.11 6.73 2.60
C ILE A 198 13.51 6.15 3.95
N LEU A 199 14.43 6.80 4.66
CA LEU A 199 14.91 6.33 5.98
C LEU A 199 13.82 6.36 7.04
N ARG A 200 12.91 7.33 6.98
CA ARG A 200 11.77 7.42 7.90
C ARG A 200 10.78 6.28 7.66
N CYS A 201 10.43 5.99 6.40
CA CYS A 201 9.56 4.88 6.04
C CYS A 201 10.19 3.54 6.41
N ALA A 202 11.44 3.29 6.04
CA ALA A 202 12.18 2.08 6.43
C ALA A 202 12.21 1.87 7.96
N ARG A 203 12.37 2.95 8.73
CA ARG A 203 12.35 2.88 10.19
C ARG A 203 10.97 2.51 10.75
N ASN A 204 9.88 2.97 10.13
CA ASN A 204 8.53 2.56 10.51
C ASN A 204 8.36 1.05 10.33
N ASP A 205 9.00 0.45 9.31
CA ASP A 205 9.04 -0.98 9.06
C ASP A 205 10.16 -1.69 9.84
N ARG A 206 10.69 -1.03 10.86
CA ARG A 206 11.72 -1.57 11.76
C ARG A 206 13.09 -1.82 11.09
N ILE A 207 13.31 -1.27 9.91
CA ILE A 207 14.59 -1.33 9.19
C ILE A 207 15.40 -0.08 9.56
N THR A 208 16.50 -0.27 10.26
CA THR A 208 17.37 0.83 10.69
C THR A 208 18.55 0.95 9.73
N LEU A 209 18.61 2.05 9.00
CA LEU A 209 19.66 2.38 8.04
C LEU A 209 20.21 3.78 8.33
N ASP A 210 21.47 3.97 8.01
CA ASP A 210 22.11 5.29 7.96
C ASP A 210 22.07 5.83 6.53
N ALA A 211 22.00 7.15 6.37
CA ALA A 211 22.00 7.79 5.06
C ALA A 211 23.23 7.41 4.22
N ALA A 212 24.39 7.25 4.85
CA ALA A 212 25.61 6.83 4.18
C ALA A 212 25.56 5.39 3.63
N ALA A 213 24.66 4.56 4.14
CA ALA A 213 24.51 3.17 3.68
C ALA A 213 23.59 3.05 2.44
N LEU A 214 22.77 4.05 2.14
CA LEU A 214 21.75 3.95 1.08
C LEU A 214 22.35 3.58 -0.29
N ASP A 215 23.52 4.07 -0.62
CA ASP A 215 24.18 3.82 -1.92
C ASP A 215 25.14 2.60 -1.89
N SER A 216 25.24 1.91 -0.75
CA SER A 216 26.02 0.66 -0.65
C SER A 216 25.25 -0.55 -1.15
N ASN A 217 25.96 -1.56 -1.65
CA ASN A 217 25.35 -2.83 -2.03
C ASN A 217 24.88 -3.58 -0.78
N VAL A 218 23.78 -4.29 -0.93
CA VAL A 218 23.18 -5.11 0.14
C VAL A 218 23.80 -6.50 0.13
N ALA A 219 24.29 -6.95 1.28
CA ALA A 219 24.72 -8.33 1.45
C ALA A 219 23.51 -9.25 1.69
N ARG A 220 23.62 -10.52 1.30
CA ARG A 220 22.56 -11.53 1.43
C ARG A 220 22.03 -11.62 2.86
N GLY A 221 22.93 -11.71 3.83
CA GLY A 221 22.56 -11.79 5.25
C GLY A 221 21.88 -10.53 5.77
N GLU A 222 22.25 -9.37 5.24
CA GLU A 222 21.61 -8.10 5.64
C GLU A 222 20.13 -8.04 5.18
N LEU A 223 19.83 -8.49 3.94
CA LEU A 223 18.44 -8.55 3.47
C LEU A 223 17.62 -9.57 4.27
N ILE A 224 18.18 -10.75 4.57
CA ILE A 224 17.54 -11.75 5.45
C ILE A 224 17.18 -11.12 6.79
N ARG A 225 18.15 -10.44 7.40
CA ARG A 225 17.94 -9.79 8.70
C ARG A 225 16.87 -8.71 8.64
N ALA A 226 16.85 -7.90 7.58
CA ALA A 226 15.82 -6.87 7.38
C ALA A 226 14.43 -7.48 7.28
N LEU A 227 14.23 -8.50 6.44
CA LEU A 227 12.95 -9.20 6.27
C LEU A 227 12.44 -9.82 7.58
N LEU A 228 13.30 -10.50 8.33
CA LEU A 228 12.93 -11.10 9.60
C LEU A 228 12.64 -10.06 10.69
N THR A 229 13.36 -8.94 10.68
CA THR A 229 13.16 -7.85 11.66
C THR A 229 11.86 -7.10 11.41
N MET A 230 11.57 -6.75 10.16
CA MET A 230 10.31 -6.06 9.81
C MET A 230 9.09 -6.89 10.21
N SER A 231 9.17 -8.21 10.12
CA SER A 231 8.10 -9.14 10.49
C SER A 231 8.06 -9.53 11.97
N GLY A 232 8.94 -8.98 12.79
CA GLY A 232 8.95 -9.24 14.23
C GLY A 232 9.61 -10.55 14.66
N TYR A 233 10.31 -11.25 13.76
CA TYR A 233 11.03 -12.48 14.08
C TYR A 233 12.40 -12.28 14.73
N ASP A 234 12.85 -11.03 14.88
CA ASP A 234 14.13 -10.67 15.50
C ASP A 234 14.32 -11.28 16.89
N ARG A 235 13.26 -11.29 17.71
CA ARG A 235 13.32 -11.90 19.06
C ARG A 235 13.45 -13.41 19.01
N ALA A 236 12.78 -14.07 18.07
CA ALA A 236 12.89 -15.51 17.89
C ALA A 236 14.28 -15.90 17.40
N ALA A 237 14.83 -15.18 16.43
CA ALA A 237 16.16 -15.38 15.89
C ALA A 237 17.27 -15.24 16.97
N GLN A 238 17.04 -14.41 18.00
CA GLN A 238 18.03 -14.20 19.09
C GLN A 238 17.99 -15.25 20.20
N VAL A 239 17.09 -16.24 20.14
CA VAL A 239 17.02 -17.31 21.16
C VAL A 239 18.16 -18.30 20.93
N ALA A 240 19.15 -18.26 21.79
CA ALA A 240 20.34 -19.12 21.70
C ALA A 240 19.97 -20.61 21.67
N GLY A 241 20.48 -21.34 20.67
CA GLY A 241 20.26 -22.78 20.51
C GLY A 241 18.84 -23.17 20.06
N ALA A 242 17.99 -22.21 19.69
CA ALA A 242 16.63 -22.50 19.20
C ALA A 242 16.64 -23.13 17.80
N PHE A 243 17.62 -22.78 16.98
CA PHE A 243 17.72 -23.20 15.59
C PHE A 243 19.05 -23.88 15.32
N SER A 244 19.08 -24.72 14.28
CA SER A 244 20.30 -25.30 13.71
C SER A 244 20.35 -24.95 12.24
N SER A 245 21.55 -24.87 11.67
CA SER A 245 21.75 -24.62 10.25
C SER A 245 22.52 -25.76 9.60
N SER A 246 22.15 -26.08 8.36
CA SER A 246 22.85 -27.04 7.52
C SER A 246 23.85 -26.38 6.55
N PHE A 247 23.94 -25.05 6.54
CA PHE A 247 24.89 -24.35 5.70
C PHE A 247 26.34 -24.70 6.07
N THR A 248 27.15 -24.93 5.05
CA THR A 248 28.56 -25.31 5.24
C THR A 248 29.43 -24.21 5.87
N ASP A 249 29.00 -22.96 5.76
CA ASP A 249 29.63 -21.75 6.31
C ASP A 249 29.04 -21.26 7.63
N ALA A 250 28.16 -22.05 8.25
CA ALA A 250 27.41 -21.65 9.46
C ALA A 250 28.30 -21.20 10.64
N GLU A 251 29.54 -21.70 10.71
CA GLU A 251 30.50 -21.29 11.74
C GLU A 251 30.95 -19.82 11.61
N THR A 252 30.72 -19.21 10.43
CA THR A 252 31.08 -17.81 10.17
C THR A 252 29.97 -16.81 10.54
N PHE A 253 28.79 -17.26 10.88
CA PHE A 253 27.59 -16.42 11.06
C PHE A 253 27.62 -15.54 12.32
N GLY A 254 28.42 -15.89 13.31
CA GLY A 254 28.58 -15.11 14.54
C GLY A 254 27.24 -14.83 15.24
N ASP A 255 27.01 -13.57 15.58
CA ASP A 255 25.80 -13.12 16.28
C ASP A 255 24.53 -13.22 15.42
N ASP A 256 24.67 -13.29 14.09
CA ASP A 256 23.54 -13.41 13.16
C ASP A 256 23.14 -14.88 12.88
N PHE A 257 23.80 -15.86 13.53
CA PHE A 257 23.51 -17.28 13.35
C PHE A 257 22.02 -17.61 13.43
N GLY A 258 21.33 -17.09 14.43
CA GLY A 258 19.90 -17.38 14.62
C GLY A 258 19.01 -16.80 13.51
N PHE A 259 19.37 -15.67 12.93
CA PHE A 259 18.66 -15.11 11.77
C PHE A 259 18.79 -16.01 10.55
N TYR A 260 20.02 -16.48 10.27
CA TYR A 260 20.26 -17.29 9.07
C TYR A 260 19.72 -18.71 9.21
N ALA A 261 19.82 -19.29 10.41
CA ALA A 261 19.24 -20.60 10.70
C ALA A 261 17.70 -20.54 10.68
N LEU A 262 17.09 -19.46 11.16
CA LEU A 262 15.65 -19.25 11.05
C LEU A 262 15.23 -19.05 9.59
N ALA A 263 15.97 -18.27 8.81
CA ALA A 263 15.72 -18.07 7.38
C ALA A 263 15.79 -19.38 6.58
N GLU A 264 16.73 -20.26 6.91
CA GLU A 264 16.82 -21.61 6.36
C GLU A 264 15.59 -22.44 6.71
N ALA A 265 15.22 -22.50 8.00
CA ALA A 265 14.04 -23.22 8.48
C ALA A 265 12.73 -22.72 7.86
N MET A 266 12.70 -21.45 7.46
CA MET A 266 11.58 -20.80 6.79
C MET A 266 11.67 -20.89 5.26
N ASP A 267 12.63 -21.57 4.66
CA ASP A 267 12.88 -21.62 3.20
C ASP A 267 13.05 -20.22 2.55
N LEU A 268 13.42 -19.24 3.35
CA LEU A 268 13.72 -17.88 2.90
C LEU A 268 15.12 -17.82 2.26
N ALA A 269 16.07 -18.53 2.85
CA ALA A 269 17.44 -18.60 2.39
C ALA A 269 17.75 -20.01 1.89
N GLN A 270 18.43 -20.11 0.76
CA GLN A 270 18.87 -21.37 0.16
C GLN A 270 20.40 -21.41 0.05
N ALA A 271 20.94 -22.62 0.17
CA ALA A 271 22.35 -22.85 -0.04
C ALA A 271 22.74 -22.69 -1.52
N ASP A 272 23.93 -22.20 -1.76
CA ASP A 272 24.57 -22.25 -3.06
C ASP A 272 24.99 -23.70 -3.45
N GLU A 273 25.61 -23.88 -4.59
CA GLU A 273 26.09 -25.18 -5.10
C GLU A 273 27.14 -25.84 -4.19
N ASN A 274 27.75 -25.09 -3.28
CA ASN A 274 28.73 -25.58 -2.29
C ASN A 274 28.08 -25.85 -0.92
N GLY A 275 26.79 -25.63 -0.79
CA GLY A 275 26.06 -25.75 0.46
C GLY A 275 26.22 -24.56 1.41
N ALA A 276 26.78 -23.44 0.96
CA ALA A 276 26.98 -22.25 1.77
C ALA A 276 25.86 -21.24 1.60
N LEU A 277 25.57 -20.43 2.63
CA LEU A 277 24.68 -19.27 2.54
C LEU A 277 25.37 -18.10 1.86
N SER A 278 26.68 -17.94 2.07
CA SER A 278 27.45 -16.80 1.58
C SER A 278 26.89 -15.47 2.05
N ALA A 279 26.60 -15.35 3.36
CA ALA A 279 25.84 -14.26 3.96
C ALA A 279 26.42 -12.86 3.72
N GLN A 280 27.75 -12.77 3.55
CA GLN A 280 28.47 -11.50 3.34
C GLN A 280 28.58 -11.09 1.87
N GLU A 281 28.17 -11.96 0.95
CA GLU A 281 28.22 -11.65 -0.48
C GLU A 281 27.11 -10.67 -0.86
N PRO A 282 27.43 -9.63 -1.67
CA PRO A 282 26.43 -8.73 -2.20
C PRO A 282 25.50 -9.48 -3.16
N ILE A 283 24.22 -9.17 -3.12
CA ILE A 283 23.18 -9.80 -3.93
C ILE A 283 22.75 -8.96 -5.11
N THR A 284 22.23 -9.63 -6.13
CA THR A 284 21.64 -9.01 -7.31
C THR A 284 20.19 -8.64 -7.07
N ARG A 285 19.61 -7.81 -7.95
CA ARG A 285 18.16 -7.51 -7.95
C ARG A 285 17.31 -8.77 -8.11
N GLY A 286 17.76 -9.72 -8.95
CA GLY A 286 17.10 -11.00 -9.15
C GLY A 286 17.04 -11.83 -7.87
N GLU A 287 18.17 -11.99 -7.19
CA GLU A 287 18.24 -12.70 -5.92
C GLU A 287 17.41 -12.04 -4.82
N ALA A 288 17.42 -10.69 -4.77
CA ALA A 288 16.61 -9.95 -3.82
C ALA A 288 15.10 -10.15 -4.08
N ALA A 289 14.66 -10.10 -5.34
CA ALA A 289 13.27 -10.36 -5.71
C ALA A 289 12.84 -11.77 -5.33
N GLU A 290 13.67 -12.80 -5.60
CA GLU A 290 13.37 -14.17 -5.20
C GLU A 290 13.26 -14.32 -3.68
N MET A 291 14.13 -13.68 -2.92
CA MET A 291 14.11 -13.74 -1.47
C MET A 291 12.87 -13.04 -0.91
N ILE A 292 12.52 -11.85 -1.43
CA ILE A 292 11.32 -11.11 -1.03
C ILE A 292 10.06 -11.92 -1.41
N TRP A 293 10.00 -12.48 -2.61
CA TRP A 293 8.87 -13.29 -3.04
C TRP A 293 8.65 -14.53 -2.16
N ARG A 294 9.72 -15.28 -1.84
CA ARG A 294 9.63 -16.39 -0.90
C ARG A 294 9.16 -15.96 0.48
N PHE A 295 9.50 -14.74 0.86
CA PHE A 295 9.09 -14.19 2.14
C PHE A 295 7.59 -13.85 2.17
N VAL A 296 7.01 -13.25 1.12
CA VAL A 296 5.59 -12.86 1.09
C VAL A 296 4.63 -13.98 0.70
N ASN A 297 5.11 -15.00 0.00
CA ASN A 297 4.30 -16.11 -0.53
C ASN A 297 4.26 -17.32 0.43
N ARG A 298 4.14 -17.06 1.71
CA ARG A 298 4.14 -18.10 2.75
C ARG A 298 2.78 -18.35 3.34
#